data_e30c13ca1807ac413a5c3167b23111a1
#
_entry.id   e30c13ca1807ac413a5c3167b23111a1
#
_cell.length_a   1.000
_cell.length_b   1.000
_cell.length_c   1.000
_cell.angle_alpha   90.00
_cell.angle_beta   90.00
_cell.angle_gamma   90.00
#
_symmetry.space_group_name_H-M   'P 1'
#
loop_
_entity.id
_entity.type
_entity.pdbx_description
1 polymer ?
#
loop_
_entity_poly.entity_id
_entity_poly.type
_entity_poly.pdbx_seq_one_letter_code
_entity_poly.pdbx_strand_id
1 'polypeptide(L)'
;MFDAEIYNYDSDKYRFRDIILDSIHKYYPDVVDLEHLHEVVPYKHIGDLVKKIGKDIADTDFYQRFDELIAEKVLPLLPTDVLVQRFGNIRITVPDQDKVGTVLPFHQGKWVGNGLGLRTIWLPFTDAYESNSLQILDIEKSRWITEGCLKENWDYQRFQHFCLNHCKSVNITQNQFLLFTQENIHGAVPNRTGKTRISIDVRVLLRDGQPHRKWPGSYFRILGDTDIQSRSVPILDHENVVMYAEYEGFKTQYIDLYFQTLTVREYCNRMGYAFPHQTGDNEGRNHVYLEYLIKQGNVDHILMFSIFSLPDDKERRQHIMELALDFRVKLHFANEEFVLNSQDNLDKIEYIRNFTHDWSNPTHENKSMVL
;
A
#
# COMPACT_ATOMS: atom_id res chain seq x y z
N MET A 1 -22.03 -2.12 17.61
CA MET A 1 -21.30 -2.04 16.30
C MET A 1 -20.09 -1.17 16.54
N PHE A 2 -18.89 -1.60 16.20
CA PHE A 2 -17.67 -0.80 16.46
C PHE A 2 -17.60 0.38 15.48
N ASP A 3 -17.39 1.58 15.98
CA ASP A 3 -17.21 2.82 15.21
C ASP A 3 -15.81 3.40 15.44
N ALA A 4 -15.53 4.56 14.90
CA ALA A 4 -14.29 5.29 15.15
C ALA A 4 -14.29 5.90 16.55
N GLU A 5 -13.34 5.51 17.38
CA GLU A 5 -13.26 5.94 18.78
C GLU A 5 -11.83 6.38 19.15
N ILE A 6 -11.76 7.41 20.02
CA ILE A 6 -10.50 7.98 20.52
C ILE A 6 -10.18 7.40 21.89
N TYR A 7 -8.94 6.97 22.06
CA TYR A 7 -8.43 6.39 23.31
C TYR A 7 -7.17 7.13 23.77
N ASN A 8 -6.97 7.19 25.08
CA ASN A 8 -5.80 7.80 25.69
C ASN A 8 -4.69 6.74 25.90
N TYR A 9 -3.45 7.19 25.81
CA TYR A 9 -2.28 6.42 26.20
C TYR A 9 -1.29 7.29 26.98
N ASP A 10 -0.37 6.66 27.69
CA ASP A 10 0.68 7.31 28.45
C ASP A 10 1.85 7.69 27.53
N SER A 11 1.92 8.95 27.12
CA SER A 11 2.98 9.46 26.23
C SER A 11 4.38 9.37 26.85
N ASP A 12 4.48 9.48 28.19
CA ASP A 12 5.77 9.41 28.88
C ASP A 12 6.31 7.97 28.92
N LYS A 13 5.40 6.99 29.01
CA LYS A 13 5.76 5.56 28.94
C LYS A 13 6.27 5.17 27.57
N TYR A 14 5.53 5.51 26.49
CA TYR A 14 5.82 5.03 25.16
C TYR A 14 6.80 5.90 24.38
N ARG A 15 6.87 7.20 24.65
CA ARG A 15 7.83 8.17 24.12
C ARG A 15 7.91 8.21 22.58
N PHE A 16 6.82 7.94 21.89
CA PHE A 16 6.80 7.90 20.42
C PHE A 16 7.24 9.22 19.78
N ARG A 17 6.76 10.35 20.34
CA ARG A 17 7.12 11.69 19.87
C ARG A 17 8.62 11.94 19.93
N ASP A 18 9.28 11.54 21.05
CA ASP A 18 10.71 11.74 21.23
C ASP A 18 11.51 10.94 20.20
N ILE A 19 11.13 9.66 19.98
CA ILE A 19 11.80 8.80 18.98
C ILE A 19 11.69 9.38 17.58
N ILE A 20 10.53 9.95 17.22
CA ILE A 20 10.34 10.62 15.92
C ILE A 20 11.18 11.89 15.84
N LEU A 21 11.24 12.70 16.88
CA LEU A 21 12.06 13.91 16.93
C LEU A 21 13.54 13.58 16.83
N ASP A 22 14.02 12.58 17.58
CA ASP A 22 15.39 12.10 17.52
C ASP A 22 15.79 11.61 16.12
N SER A 23 14.88 10.92 15.41
CA SER A 23 15.11 10.54 14.03
C SER A 23 15.22 11.75 13.10
N ILE A 24 14.35 12.75 13.27
CA ILE A 24 14.38 13.98 12.48
C ILE A 24 15.68 14.76 12.71
N HIS A 25 16.14 14.83 13.96
CA HIS A 25 17.38 15.53 14.34
C HIS A 25 18.63 15.00 13.65
N LYS A 26 18.67 13.74 13.26
CA LYS A 26 19.78 13.18 12.46
C LYS A 26 19.98 13.91 11.12
N TYR A 27 18.93 14.50 10.57
CA TYR A 27 18.91 15.12 9.25
C TYR A 27 18.66 16.62 9.30
N TYR A 28 17.92 17.07 10.31
CA TYR A 28 17.52 18.46 10.54
C TYR A 28 17.61 18.79 12.02
N PRO A 29 18.83 19.05 12.53
CA PRO A 29 19.07 19.28 13.96
C PRO A 29 18.42 20.58 14.48
N ASP A 30 18.08 21.50 13.60
CA ASP A 30 17.47 22.79 13.94
C ASP A 30 15.94 22.69 14.18
N VAL A 31 15.32 21.54 13.98
CA VAL A 31 13.90 21.30 14.27
C VAL A 31 13.72 21.20 15.78
N VAL A 32 13.19 22.23 16.40
CA VAL A 32 12.93 22.27 17.86
C VAL A 32 11.60 21.60 18.21
N ASP A 33 10.59 21.75 17.34
CA ASP A 33 9.25 21.26 17.56
C ASP A 33 8.67 20.65 16.27
N LEU A 34 8.05 19.48 16.40
CA LEU A 34 7.45 18.76 15.27
C LEU A 34 6.34 19.55 14.57
N GLU A 35 5.59 20.40 15.32
CA GLU A 35 4.52 21.22 14.76
C GLU A 35 5.04 22.36 13.86
N HIS A 36 6.30 22.76 14.05
CA HIS A 36 6.98 23.79 13.26
C HIS A 36 8.01 23.21 12.26
N LEU A 37 7.98 21.92 12.03
CA LEU A 37 8.90 21.23 11.10
C LEU A 37 8.96 21.90 9.72
N HIS A 38 7.84 22.41 9.21
CA HIS A 38 7.75 23.06 7.90
C HIS A 38 8.56 24.36 7.77
N GLU A 39 8.92 24.98 8.90
CA GLU A 39 9.74 26.19 8.91
C GLU A 39 11.23 25.88 8.62
N VAL A 40 11.67 24.65 8.92
CA VAL A 40 13.06 24.18 8.77
C VAL A 40 13.23 23.26 7.56
N VAL A 41 12.24 22.36 7.33
CA VAL A 41 12.33 21.33 6.30
C VAL A 41 11.61 21.75 5.03
N PRO A 42 12.32 21.96 3.90
CA PRO A 42 11.69 22.30 2.63
C PRO A 42 10.68 21.22 2.19
N TYR A 43 9.53 21.64 1.65
CA TYR A 43 8.46 20.74 1.24
C TYR A 43 8.93 19.58 0.34
N LYS A 44 9.81 19.88 -0.64
CA LYS A 44 10.36 18.88 -1.55
C LYS A 44 11.16 17.77 -0.88
N HIS A 45 11.59 17.95 0.37
CA HIS A 45 12.34 16.96 1.15
C HIS A 45 11.44 16.11 2.07
N ILE A 46 10.16 16.46 2.24
CA ILE A 46 9.24 15.77 3.15
C ILE A 46 9.10 14.28 2.80
N GLY A 47 8.95 13.96 1.51
CA GLY A 47 8.83 12.55 1.09
C GLY A 47 10.07 11.71 1.41
N ASP A 48 11.27 12.27 1.26
CA ASP A 48 12.52 11.59 1.61
C ASP A 48 12.70 11.49 3.13
N LEU A 49 12.29 12.53 3.86
CA LEU A 49 12.33 12.52 5.32
C LEU A 49 11.40 11.43 5.88
N VAL A 50 10.20 11.26 5.34
CA VAL A 50 9.28 10.16 5.73
C VAL A 50 9.94 8.78 5.57
N LYS A 51 10.63 8.54 4.45
CA LYS A 51 11.36 7.28 4.23
C LYS A 51 12.50 7.08 5.24
N LYS A 52 13.25 8.12 5.53
CA LYS A 52 14.35 8.11 6.50
C LYS A 52 13.84 7.81 7.92
N ILE A 53 12.80 8.52 8.35
CA ILE A 53 12.16 8.26 9.65
C ILE A 53 11.67 6.80 9.72
N GLY A 54 10.98 6.32 8.67
CA GLY A 54 10.49 4.94 8.63
C GLY A 54 11.60 3.90 8.77
N LYS A 55 12.77 4.14 8.20
CA LYS A 55 13.96 3.29 8.38
C LYS A 55 14.53 3.42 9.79
N ASP A 56 14.74 4.64 10.27
CA ASP A 56 15.35 4.89 11.56
C ASP A 56 14.55 4.29 12.72
N ILE A 57 13.23 4.45 12.74
CA ILE A 57 12.39 3.91 13.81
C ILE A 57 12.36 2.38 13.81
N ALA A 58 12.59 1.74 12.65
CA ALA A 58 12.70 0.28 12.56
C ALA A 58 13.96 -0.26 13.24
N ASP A 59 14.99 0.57 13.40
CA ASP A 59 16.24 0.25 14.08
C ASP A 59 16.22 0.62 15.59
N THR A 60 15.07 1.10 16.10
CA THR A 60 14.85 1.44 17.52
C THR A 60 13.85 0.50 18.17
N ASP A 61 13.54 0.74 19.45
CA ASP A 61 12.49 0.04 20.19
C ASP A 61 11.06 0.57 19.90
N PHE A 62 10.89 1.41 18.88
CA PHE A 62 9.60 2.03 18.53
C PHE A 62 8.49 0.99 18.34
N TYR A 63 8.74 -0.03 17.52
CA TYR A 63 7.73 -1.05 17.24
C TYR A 63 7.48 -1.98 18.42
N GLN A 64 8.49 -2.23 19.27
CA GLN A 64 8.30 -2.96 20.52
C GLN A 64 7.36 -2.19 21.46
N ARG A 65 7.58 -0.88 21.64
CA ARG A 65 6.67 -0.01 22.42
C ARG A 65 5.27 0.08 21.80
N PHE A 66 5.20 0.06 20.46
CA PHE A 66 3.92 0.05 19.76
C PHE A 66 3.15 -1.25 20.01
N ASP A 67 3.85 -2.38 20.07
CA ASP A 67 3.26 -3.67 20.44
C ASP A 67 2.78 -3.70 21.89
N GLU A 68 3.52 -3.10 22.82
CA GLU A 68 3.07 -2.92 24.21
C GLU A 68 1.80 -2.04 24.28
N LEU A 69 1.74 -0.95 23.49
CA LEU A 69 0.53 -0.14 23.38
C LEU A 69 -0.66 -0.97 22.88
N ILE A 70 -0.45 -1.76 21.82
CA ILE A 70 -1.50 -2.62 21.26
C ILE A 70 -1.96 -3.64 22.30
N ALA A 71 -1.05 -4.32 22.97
CA ALA A 71 -1.36 -5.32 23.98
C ALA A 71 -2.16 -4.72 25.16
N GLU A 72 -1.78 -3.54 25.62
CA GLU A 72 -2.39 -2.92 26.81
C GLU A 72 -3.68 -2.14 26.51
N LYS A 73 -3.76 -1.49 25.35
CA LYS A 73 -4.84 -0.55 25.04
C LYS A 73 -5.77 -0.97 23.92
N VAL A 74 -5.30 -1.76 22.99
CA VAL A 74 -6.10 -2.14 21.81
C VAL A 74 -6.68 -3.55 21.93
N LEU A 75 -5.89 -4.54 22.33
CA LEU A 75 -6.37 -5.92 22.51
C LEU A 75 -7.59 -6.05 23.43
N PRO A 76 -7.67 -5.35 24.58
CA PRO A 76 -8.85 -5.42 25.43
C PRO A 76 -10.16 -4.93 24.78
N LEU A 77 -10.06 -4.18 23.67
CA LEU A 77 -11.19 -3.64 22.90
C LEU A 77 -11.63 -4.57 21.76
N LEU A 78 -10.83 -5.58 21.47
CA LEU A 78 -11.03 -6.47 20.32
C LEU A 78 -11.52 -7.85 20.76
N PRO A 79 -12.31 -8.54 19.93
CA PRO A 79 -12.88 -9.84 20.29
C PRO A 79 -11.89 -11.01 20.22
N THR A 80 -10.73 -10.81 19.58
CA THR A 80 -9.75 -11.87 19.32
C THR A 80 -8.34 -11.33 19.35
N ASP A 81 -7.33 -12.23 19.39
CA ASP A 81 -5.94 -11.88 19.11
C ASP A 81 -5.77 -11.30 17.72
N VAL A 82 -4.66 -10.60 17.52
CA VAL A 82 -4.39 -9.88 16.28
C VAL A 82 -3.00 -10.20 15.74
N LEU A 83 -2.87 -10.05 14.43
CA LEU A 83 -1.59 -9.80 13.77
C LEU A 83 -1.43 -8.31 13.54
N VAL A 84 -0.19 -7.81 13.59
CA VAL A 84 0.11 -6.38 13.49
C VAL A 84 0.84 -6.09 12.19
N GLN A 85 0.51 -4.98 11.55
CA GLN A 85 1.24 -4.47 10.39
C GLN A 85 2.72 -4.33 10.74
N ARG A 86 3.59 -4.87 9.89
CA ARG A 86 5.03 -4.92 10.14
C ARG A 86 5.64 -3.52 10.28
N PHE A 87 5.33 -2.64 9.34
CA PHE A 87 5.77 -1.25 9.34
C PHE A 87 4.58 -0.32 9.18
N GLY A 88 4.43 0.64 10.08
CA GLY A 88 3.38 1.66 10.00
C GLY A 88 3.64 2.66 8.89
N ASN A 89 2.58 3.32 8.44
CA ASN A 89 2.69 4.38 7.43
C ASN A 89 2.84 5.74 8.13
N ILE A 90 4.02 6.33 8.07
CA ILE A 90 4.27 7.68 8.57
C ILE A 90 3.75 8.69 7.57
N ARG A 91 3.08 9.72 8.08
CA ARG A 91 2.54 10.82 7.28
C ARG A 91 2.92 12.15 7.89
N ILE A 92 3.46 13.04 7.06
CA ILE A 92 3.75 14.42 7.40
C ILE A 92 2.86 15.32 6.55
N THR A 93 1.99 16.09 7.19
CA THR A 93 1.08 17.04 6.53
C THR A 93 1.50 18.45 6.93
N VAL A 94 2.20 19.13 6.04
CA VAL A 94 2.63 20.51 6.25
C VAL A 94 1.54 21.50 5.86
N PRO A 95 1.53 22.74 6.41
CA PRO A 95 0.53 23.74 6.08
C PRO A 95 0.67 24.26 4.64
N ASP A 96 -0.42 24.83 4.14
CA ASP A 96 -0.52 25.65 2.92
C ASP A 96 -0.02 24.98 1.61
N GLN A 97 -0.19 23.65 1.51
CA GLN A 97 0.09 22.92 0.27
C GLN A 97 -1.20 22.67 -0.50
N ASP A 98 -1.39 23.41 -1.60
CA ASP A 98 -2.56 23.29 -2.48
C ASP A 98 -2.35 22.37 -3.69
N LYS A 99 -1.19 21.74 -3.81
CA LYS A 99 -0.88 20.89 -4.96
C LYS A 99 -1.73 19.63 -4.95
N VAL A 100 -2.28 19.28 -6.10
CA VAL A 100 -2.95 18.00 -6.33
C VAL A 100 -2.00 16.85 -5.95
N GLY A 101 -2.50 15.90 -5.15
CA GLY A 101 -1.70 14.75 -4.68
C GLY A 101 -1.01 14.95 -3.32
N THR A 102 -1.08 16.14 -2.71
CA THR A 102 -0.55 16.36 -1.35
C THR A 102 -1.50 15.88 -0.25
N VAL A 103 -2.75 15.64 -0.60
CA VAL A 103 -3.83 15.29 0.31
C VAL A 103 -4.35 13.91 -0.04
N LEU A 104 -4.53 13.06 0.96
CA LEU A 104 -5.15 11.75 0.77
C LEU A 104 -6.65 11.92 0.50
N PRO A 105 -7.17 11.58 -0.69
CA PRO A 105 -8.58 11.72 -1.01
C PRO A 105 -9.46 10.88 -0.09
N PHE A 106 -10.73 11.24 0.04
CA PHE A 106 -11.68 10.43 0.78
C PHE A 106 -11.87 9.06 0.14
N HIS A 107 -11.79 8.03 0.98
CA HIS A 107 -11.90 6.63 0.55
C HIS A 107 -12.30 5.74 1.74
N GLN A 108 -12.66 4.50 1.45
CA GLN A 108 -12.71 3.42 2.44
C GLN A 108 -11.47 2.56 2.34
N GLY A 109 -10.98 2.06 3.47
CA GLY A 109 -9.83 1.15 3.48
C GLY A 109 -10.04 -0.11 2.62
N LYS A 110 -11.28 -0.61 2.55
CA LYS A 110 -11.63 -1.78 1.71
C LYS A 110 -11.44 -1.52 0.21
N TRP A 111 -11.56 -0.29 -0.27
CA TRP A 111 -11.35 0.04 -1.68
C TRP A 111 -9.88 -0.02 -2.10
N VAL A 112 -8.97 0.14 -1.13
CA VAL A 112 -7.53 0.09 -1.35
C VAL A 112 -6.90 -1.23 -0.88
N GLY A 113 -7.70 -2.30 -0.89
CA GLY A 113 -7.24 -3.66 -0.66
C GLY A 113 -7.09 -4.08 0.81
N ASN A 114 -7.74 -3.37 1.73
CA ASN A 114 -7.82 -3.81 3.14
C ASN A 114 -9.06 -4.69 3.36
N GLY A 115 -8.89 -5.82 4.04
CA GLY A 115 -10.01 -6.69 4.42
C GLY A 115 -10.86 -6.12 5.56
N LEU A 116 -12.11 -6.55 5.68
CA LEU A 116 -13.03 -6.09 6.73
C LEU A 116 -12.59 -6.49 8.15
N GLY A 117 -11.77 -7.53 8.30
CA GLY A 117 -11.18 -7.94 9.57
C GLY A 117 -10.08 -7.02 10.09
N LEU A 118 -9.74 -5.96 9.37
CA LEU A 118 -8.72 -5.01 9.77
C LEU A 118 -9.29 -3.88 10.63
N ARG A 119 -8.47 -3.43 11.59
CA ARG A 119 -8.66 -2.16 12.31
C ARG A 119 -7.46 -1.27 12.06
N THR A 120 -7.66 0.02 11.98
CA THR A 120 -6.57 1.00 11.86
C THR A 120 -6.41 1.74 13.17
N ILE A 121 -5.19 1.76 13.68
CA ILE A 121 -4.74 2.62 14.76
C ILE A 121 -4.09 3.82 14.10
N TRP A 122 -4.69 5.00 14.24
CA TRP A 122 -4.10 6.25 13.80
C TRP A 122 -3.62 7.04 15.00
N LEU A 123 -2.32 7.25 15.09
CA LEU A 123 -1.65 7.85 16.23
C LEU A 123 -0.86 9.07 15.76
N PRO A 124 -1.27 10.30 16.14
CA PRO A 124 -0.51 11.50 15.87
C PRO A 124 0.59 11.73 16.91
N PHE A 125 1.71 12.28 16.47
CA PHE A 125 2.83 12.71 17.29
C PHE A 125 2.80 14.21 17.58
N THR A 126 1.84 14.91 16.98
CA THR A 126 1.51 16.33 17.16
C THR A 126 0.02 16.44 17.43
N ASP A 127 -0.44 17.55 17.94
CA ASP A 127 -1.87 17.77 18.05
C ASP A 127 -2.50 17.82 16.64
N ALA A 128 -3.64 17.15 16.50
CA ALA A 128 -4.38 17.09 15.25
C ALA A 128 -5.80 17.62 15.44
N TYR A 129 -6.16 18.65 14.68
CA TYR A 129 -7.44 19.35 14.75
C TYR A 129 -7.76 20.02 13.41
N GLU A 130 -9.00 20.38 13.21
CA GLU A 130 -9.44 21.08 11.99
C GLU A 130 -8.87 20.48 10.71
N SER A 131 -8.25 21.30 9.86
CA SER A 131 -7.77 20.89 8.54
C SER A 131 -6.43 20.13 8.55
N ASN A 132 -5.65 20.14 9.66
CA ASN A 132 -4.45 19.32 9.72
C ASN A 132 -4.75 17.85 10.07
N SER A 133 -5.95 17.57 10.57
CA SER A 133 -6.35 16.27 11.07
C SER A 133 -6.97 15.37 10.02
N LEU A 134 -7.12 14.09 10.38
CA LEU A 134 -7.91 13.12 9.65
C LEU A 134 -9.38 13.56 9.65
N GLN A 135 -9.99 13.53 8.48
CA GLN A 135 -11.42 13.73 8.32
C GLN A 135 -12.09 12.36 8.23
N ILE A 136 -13.14 12.11 9.02
CA ILE A 136 -13.79 10.80 9.07
C ILE A 136 -15.31 10.92 9.10
N LEU A 137 -15.96 9.93 8.55
CA LEU A 137 -17.41 9.74 8.62
C LEU A 137 -17.72 8.54 9.52
N ASP A 138 -18.78 8.64 10.32
CA ASP A 138 -19.25 7.51 11.12
C ASP A 138 -19.61 6.29 10.24
N ILE A 139 -19.60 5.10 10.84
CA ILE A 139 -19.73 3.85 10.08
C ILE A 139 -21.10 3.72 9.42
N GLU A 140 -22.19 4.19 10.06
CA GLU A 140 -23.54 4.08 9.51
C GLU A 140 -23.70 4.95 8.26
N LYS A 141 -23.24 6.20 8.32
CA LYS A 141 -23.22 7.07 7.15
C LYS A 141 -22.25 6.58 6.07
N SER A 142 -21.09 6.04 6.47
CA SER A 142 -20.14 5.46 5.52
C SER A 142 -20.76 4.31 4.71
N ARG A 143 -21.53 3.44 5.36
CA ARG A 143 -22.26 2.36 4.70
C ARG A 143 -23.37 2.90 3.79
N TRP A 144 -24.17 3.81 4.32
CA TRP A 144 -25.27 4.42 3.56
C TRP A 144 -24.77 5.08 2.27
N ILE A 145 -23.68 5.87 2.35
CA ILE A 145 -23.06 6.50 1.17
C ILE A 145 -22.53 5.46 0.19
N THR A 146 -21.86 4.42 0.68
CA THR A 146 -21.33 3.37 -0.20
C THR A 146 -22.46 2.67 -0.97
N GLU A 147 -23.56 2.37 -0.31
CA GLU A 147 -24.74 1.81 -0.96
C GLU A 147 -25.39 2.79 -1.95
N GLY A 148 -25.48 4.07 -1.57
CA GLY A 148 -26.00 5.14 -2.42
C GLY A 148 -25.15 5.34 -3.68
N CYS A 149 -23.84 5.36 -3.56
CA CYS A 149 -22.93 5.46 -4.69
C CYS A 149 -23.14 4.31 -5.71
N LEU A 150 -23.33 3.10 -5.22
CA LEU A 150 -23.59 1.93 -6.05
C LEU A 150 -24.97 1.99 -6.73
N LYS A 151 -26.01 2.39 -5.98
CA LYS A 151 -27.41 2.44 -6.49
C LYS A 151 -27.63 3.59 -7.45
N GLU A 152 -27.04 4.76 -7.19
CA GLU A 152 -27.24 5.99 -7.95
C GLU A 152 -26.12 6.29 -8.96
N ASN A 153 -25.15 5.38 -9.07
CA ASN A 153 -24.01 5.49 -9.96
C ASN A 153 -23.27 6.84 -9.83
N TRP A 154 -22.90 7.19 -8.59
CA TRP A 154 -22.15 8.42 -8.31
C TRP A 154 -20.78 8.35 -8.96
N ASP A 155 -20.37 9.44 -9.58
CA ASP A 155 -18.99 9.61 -10.00
C ASP A 155 -18.09 9.99 -8.80
N TYR A 156 -16.78 9.91 -9.05
CA TYR A 156 -15.77 10.20 -8.04
C TYR A 156 -15.84 11.64 -7.50
N GLN A 157 -16.15 12.62 -8.35
CA GLN A 157 -16.22 14.03 -7.96
C GLN A 157 -17.40 14.28 -7.03
N ARG A 158 -18.56 13.73 -7.35
CA ARG A 158 -19.76 13.79 -6.48
C ARG A 158 -19.49 13.17 -5.11
N PHE A 159 -18.81 12.01 -5.10
CA PHE A 159 -18.43 11.36 -3.86
C PHE A 159 -17.47 12.22 -3.03
N GLN A 160 -16.39 12.74 -3.60
CA GLN A 160 -15.43 13.60 -2.88
C GLN A 160 -16.11 14.86 -2.34
N HIS A 161 -16.95 15.52 -3.15
CA HIS A 161 -17.69 16.70 -2.74
C HIS A 161 -18.64 16.42 -1.58
N PHE A 162 -19.33 15.28 -1.60
CA PHE A 162 -20.16 14.86 -0.48
C PHE A 162 -19.32 14.69 0.80
N CYS A 163 -18.20 13.98 0.71
CA CYS A 163 -17.33 13.74 1.86
C CYS A 163 -16.77 15.05 2.46
N LEU A 164 -16.36 15.99 1.62
CA LEU A 164 -15.91 17.33 2.06
C LEU A 164 -16.93 18.05 2.94
N ASN A 165 -18.22 17.86 2.67
CA ASN A 165 -19.30 18.54 3.40
C ASN A 165 -19.80 17.77 4.64
N HIS A 166 -19.50 16.48 4.76
CA HIS A 166 -20.11 15.62 5.79
C HIS A 166 -19.10 14.94 6.71
N CYS A 167 -17.86 14.72 6.28
CA CYS A 167 -16.81 14.22 7.16
C CYS A 167 -16.45 15.26 8.22
N LYS A 168 -16.09 14.78 9.39
CA LYS A 168 -15.70 15.62 10.52
C LYS A 168 -14.23 15.44 10.84
N SER A 169 -13.59 16.52 11.23
CA SER A 169 -12.24 16.51 11.76
C SER A 169 -12.16 15.70 13.06
N VAL A 170 -11.17 14.85 13.18
CA VAL A 170 -10.84 14.15 14.42
C VAL A 170 -9.98 15.07 15.27
N ASN A 171 -10.54 15.62 16.35
CA ASN A 171 -9.78 16.43 17.28
C ASN A 171 -9.12 15.51 18.31
N ILE A 172 -7.79 15.41 18.25
CA ILE A 172 -7.01 14.45 19.02
C ILE A 172 -5.64 15.05 19.38
N THR A 173 -5.20 14.82 20.60
CA THR A 173 -3.90 15.27 21.09
C THR A 173 -2.82 14.19 20.94
N GLN A 174 -1.56 14.57 21.07
CA GLN A 174 -0.39 13.68 20.92
C GLN A 174 -0.33 12.53 21.94
N ASN A 175 -1.20 12.49 22.95
CA ASN A 175 -1.32 11.39 23.92
C ASN A 175 -2.57 10.53 23.70
N GLN A 176 -3.14 10.60 22.51
CA GLN A 176 -4.34 9.87 22.11
C GLN A 176 -4.12 9.15 20.79
N PHE A 177 -4.91 8.12 20.53
CA PHE A 177 -5.01 7.48 19.23
C PHE A 177 -6.46 7.24 18.84
N LEU A 178 -6.71 7.19 17.54
CA LEU A 178 -8.00 6.83 16.97
C LEU A 178 -7.94 5.36 16.53
N LEU A 179 -8.96 4.59 16.91
CA LEU A 179 -9.16 3.23 16.41
C LEU A 179 -10.41 3.22 15.52
N PHE A 180 -10.31 2.74 14.27
CA PHE A 180 -11.44 2.73 13.33
C PHE A 180 -11.39 1.55 12.36
N THR A 181 -12.48 1.32 11.64
CA THR A 181 -12.65 0.19 10.73
C THR A 181 -12.28 0.54 9.29
N GLN A 182 -12.16 -0.47 8.44
CA GLN A 182 -11.93 -0.27 7.00
C GLN A 182 -13.18 0.21 6.24
N GLU A 183 -14.33 0.23 6.90
CA GLU A 183 -15.58 0.74 6.34
C GLU A 183 -15.79 2.24 6.59
N ASN A 184 -15.13 2.82 7.60
CA ASN A 184 -15.18 4.26 7.80
C ASN A 184 -14.59 5.01 6.59
N ILE A 185 -15.38 5.87 5.97
CA ILE A 185 -14.89 6.80 4.95
C ILE A 185 -14.01 7.81 5.67
N HIS A 186 -12.79 7.97 5.19
CA HIS A 186 -11.84 8.91 5.76
C HIS A 186 -10.93 9.50 4.67
N GLY A 187 -10.32 10.61 4.98
CA GLY A 187 -9.43 11.32 4.07
C GLY A 187 -8.76 12.50 4.77
N ALA A 188 -8.17 13.37 3.99
CA ALA A 188 -7.57 14.61 4.47
C ALA A 188 -8.01 15.78 3.58
N VAL A 189 -7.87 16.98 4.11
CA VAL A 189 -8.09 18.24 3.39
C VAL A 189 -6.78 19.05 3.42
N PRO A 190 -6.60 20.07 2.57
CA PRO A 190 -5.45 20.95 2.64
C PRO A 190 -5.32 21.56 4.05
N ASN A 191 -4.14 21.45 4.64
CA ASN A 191 -3.87 21.93 5.99
C ASN A 191 -3.80 23.45 6.02
N ARG A 192 -4.68 24.11 6.79
CA ARG A 192 -4.78 25.57 6.97
C ARG A 192 -4.55 26.03 8.40
N THR A 193 -4.04 25.13 9.26
CA THR A 193 -3.85 25.46 10.69
C THR A 193 -2.54 26.19 10.98
N GLY A 194 -1.65 26.33 9.99
CA GLY A 194 -0.32 26.90 10.19
C GLY A 194 0.65 25.97 10.95
N LYS A 195 0.25 24.72 11.26
CA LYS A 195 1.07 23.76 11.99
C LYS A 195 1.22 22.45 11.22
N THR A 196 2.41 21.87 11.28
CA THR A 196 2.65 20.53 10.72
C THR A 196 1.98 19.46 11.59
N ARG A 197 1.33 18.48 10.97
CA ARG A 197 0.91 17.24 11.62
C ARG A 197 1.81 16.09 11.18
N ILE A 198 2.32 15.34 12.17
CA ILE A 198 3.03 14.08 11.96
C ILE A 198 2.24 12.97 12.64
N SER A 199 1.99 11.88 11.93
CA SER A 199 1.24 10.74 12.45
C SER A 199 1.72 9.43 11.84
N ILE A 200 1.37 8.32 12.49
CA ILE A 200 1.51 6.98 11.95
C ILE A 200 0.14 6.30 11.88
N ASP A 201 -0.09 5.54 10.83
CA ASP A 201 -1.19 4.57 10.77
C ASP A 201 -0.64 3.14 10.77
N VAL A 202 -1.13 2.31 11.70
CA VAL A 202 -0.80 0.89 11.84
C VAL A 202 -2.08 0.08 11.79
N ARG A 203 -2.08 -1.01 11.05
CA ARG A 203 -3.23 -1.90 10.96
C ARG A 203 -3.03 -3.14 11.81
N VAL A 204 -4.11 -3.57 12.45
CA VAL A 204 -4.19 -4.87 13.11
C VAL A 204 -5.21 -5.73 12.39
N LEU A 205 -4.88 -7.00 12.16
CA LEU A 205 -5.76 -7.99 11.56
C LEU A 205 -6.29 -8.90 12.67
N LEU A 206 -7.61 -8.95 12.83
CA LEU A 206 -8.28 -9.87 13.72
C LEU A 206 -8.03 -11.33 13.28
N ARG A 207 -7.96 -12.27 14.24
CA ARG A 207 -7.67 -13.70 13.96
C ARG A 207 -8.56 -14.29 12.87
N ASP A 208 -9.86 -14.01 12.91
CA ASP A 208 -10.84 -14.50 11.93
C ASP A 208 -11.05 -13.52 10.77
N GLY A 209 -10.23 -12.47 10.72
CA GLY A 209 -10.32 -11.44 9.70
C GLY A 209 -9.70 -11.91 8.39
N GLN A 210 -10.35 -11.56 7.29
CA GLN A 210 -9.75 -11.77 5.98
C GLN A 210 -8.81 -10.63 5.64
N PRO A 211 -7.52 -10.91 5.33
CA PRO A 211 -6.52 -9.88 5.07
C PRO A 211 -6.67 -9.21 3.69
N HIS A 212 -7.50 -9.79 2.80
CA HIS A 212 -7.64 -9.40 1.41
C HIS A 212 -6.28 -9.44 0.67
N ARG A 213 -5.72 -8.29 0.27
CA ARG A 213 -4.44 -8.21 -0.47
C ARG A 213 -3.18 -8.17 0.42
N LYS A 214 -3.35 -8.09 1.74
CA LYS A 214 -2.26 -7.91 2.71
C LYS A 214 -2.14 -9.14 3.59
N TRP A 215 -1.05 -9.90 3.45
CA TRP A 215 -0.95 -11.23 4.01
C TRP A 215 -0.13 -11.32 5.30
N PRO A 216 -0.50 -12.28 6.18
CA PRO A 216 0.37 -12.70 7.29
C PRO A 216 1.75 -13.14 6.79
N GLY A 217 2.80 -12.79 7.56
CA GLY A 217 4.19 -13.12 7.25
C GLY A 217 4.90 -12.07 6.38
N SER A 218 4.23 -11.46 5.40
CA SER A 218 4.80 -10.38 4.58
C SER A 218 4.39 -8.99 5.08
N TYR A 219 3.10 -8.74 5.16
CA TYR A 219 2.56 -7.45 5.62
C TYR A 219 2.26 -7.42 7.12
N PHE A 220 1.75 -8.54 7.66
CA PHE A 220 1.46 -8.69 9.08
C PHE A 220 2.46 -9.63 9.75
N ARG A 221 2.81 -9.33 11.00
CA ARG A 221 3.62 -10.14 11.90
C ARG A 221 2.84 -10.48 13.17
N ILE A 222 3.35 -11.40 13.94
CA ILE A 222 2.82 -11.73 15.27
C ILE A 222 3.07 -10.53 16.20
N LEU A 223 2.10 -10.21 17.04
CA LEU A 223 2.26 -9.19 18.08
C LEU A 223 3.35 -9.63 19.08
N GLY A 224 4.29 -8.72 19.37
CA GLY A 224 5.43 -9.00 20.24
C GLY A 224 6.62 -9.70 19.56
N ASP A 225 6.52 -10.00 18.26
CA ASP A 225 7.67 -10.46 17.49
C ASP A 225 8.69 -9.33 17.35
N THR A 226 9.84 -9.50 18.02
CA THR A 226 10.91 -8.50 18.07
C THR A 226 11.70 -8.42 16.77
N ASP A 227 11.65 -9.47 15.95
CA ASP A 227 12.31 -9.48 14.65
C ASP A 227 11.40 -8.89 13.56
N ILE A 228 11.14 -7.59 13.65
CA ILE A 228 10.33 -6.87 12.67
C ILE A 228 10.97 -6.82 11.28
N GLN A 229 12.30 -6.99 11.21
CA GLN A 229 13.07 -6.97 9.97
C GLN A 229 13.18 -8.37 9.35
N SER A 230 13.09 -9.44 10.15
CA SER A 230 13.08 -10.80 9.65
C SER A 230 11.85 -11.03 8.81
N ARG A 231 12.06 -11.06 7.53
CA ARG A 231 11.12 -11.68 6.62
C ARG A 231 11.35 -13.18 6.74
N SER A 232 10.28 -13.94 6.91
CA SER A 232 10.33 -15.41 6.92
C SER A 232 10.84 -16.04 5.60
N VAL A 233 11.33 -15.23 4.68
CA VAL A 233 11.91 -15.61 3.39
C VAL A 233 13.28 -14.94 3.29
N PRO A 234 14.35 -15.68 2.97
CA PRO A 234 15.68 -15.11 2.78
C PRO A 234 15.63 -13.98 1.78
N ILE A 235 16.09 -12.81 2.16
CA ILE A 235 16.43 -11.75 1.19
C ILE A 235 17.68 -12.29 0.50
N LEU A 236 17.60 -12.56 -0.78
CA LEU A 236 18.79 -12.67 -1.58
C LEU A 236 19.49 -11.32 -1.50
N ASP A 237 20.67 -11.29 -0.87
CA ASP A 237 21.47 -10.08 -0.76
C ASP A 237 21.63 -9.46 -2.13
N HIS A 238 21.22 -8.18 -2.25
CA HIS A 238 21.48 -7.27 -3.38
C HIS A 238 20.55 -7.30 -4.60
N GLU A 239 19.42 -8.01 -4.61
CA GLU A 239 18.51 -7.94 -5.76
C GLU A 239 17.23 -7.14 -5.42
N ASN A 240 17.00 -6.04 -6.15
CA ASN A 240 15.79 -5.24 -6.00
C ASN A 240 14.64 -5.88 -6.77
N VAL A 241 13.68 -6.42 -6.06
CA VAL A 241 12.55 -7.17 -6.61
C VAL A 241 11.26 -6.37 -6.45
N VAL A 242 10.47 -6.26 -7.53
CA VAL A 242 9.17 -5.59 -7.55
C VAL A 242 8.12 -6.53 -8.16
N MET A 243 6.92 -6.58 -7.60
CA MET A 243 5.78 -7.20 -8.25
C MET A 243 5.02 -6.17 -9.08
N TYR A 244 4.92 -6.40 -10.38
CA TYR A 244 4.06 -5.64 -11.27
C TYR A 244 2.74 -6.39 -11.48
N ALA A 245 1.63 -5.77 -11.11
CA ALA A 245 0.30 -6.35 -11.18
C ALA A 245 -0.57 -5.65 -12.22
N GLU A 246 -1.40 -6.43 -12.91
CA GLU A 246 -2.39 -5.92 -13.86
C GLU A 246 -3.71 -5.65 -13.14
N TYR A 247 -4.10 -4.38 -13.03
CA TYR A 247 -5.29 -3.98 -12.28
C TYR A 247 -6.59 -4.05 -13.09
N GLU A 248 -6.52 -3.96 -14.41
CA GLU A 248 -7.70 -3.99 -15.29
C GLU A 248 -8.09 -5.39 -15.78
N GLY A 249 -7.29 -6.38 -15.43
CA GLY A 249 -7.46 -7.76 -15.89
C GLY A 249 -6.98 -8.00 -17.33
N PHE A 250 -7.00 -9.26 -17.76
CA PHE A 250 -6.59 -9.68 -19.09
C PHE A 250 -7.77 -9.56 -20.08
N LYS A 251 -7.50 -9.23 -21.33
CA LYS A 251 -8.55 -9.05 -22.37
C LYS A 251 -9.52 -10.23 -22.48
N THR A 252 -9.01 -11.45 -22.27
CA THR A 252 -9.78 -12.68 -22.46
C THR A 252 -10.32 -13.26 -21.18
N GLN A 253 -9.75 -12.91 -20.03
CA GLN A 253 -10.17 -13.41 -18.72
C GLN A 253 -9.84 -12.38 -17.65
N TYR A 254 -10.81 -12.06 -16.81
CA TYR A 254 -10.56 -11.30 -15.60
C TYR A 254 -9.95 -12.23 -14.56
N ILE A 255 -8.68 -11.98 -14.21
CA ILE A 255 -8.04 -12.66 -13.09
C ILE A 255 -7.88 -11.66 -11.96
N ASP A 256 -8.63 -11.92 -10.89
CA ASP A 256 -8.61 -11.05 -9.71
C ASP A 256 -7.18 -10.88 -9.19
N LEU A 257 -6.86 -9.66 -8.79
CA LEU A 257 -5.54 -9.30 -8.27
C LEU A 257 -5.11 -10.16 -7.07
N TYR A 258 -6.07 -10.71 -6.34
CA TYR A 258 -5.81 -11.66 -5.27
C TYR A 258 -5.13 -12.93 -5.79
N PHE A 259 -5.64 -13.52 -6.88
CA PHE A 259 -5.03 -14.71 -7.48
C PHE A 259 -3.69 -14.41 -8.11
N GLN A 260 -3.54 -13.25 -8.75
CA GLN A 260 -2.23 -12.80 -9.25
C GLN A 260 -1.22 -12.74 -8.10
N THR A 261 -1.60 -12.10 -6.99
CA THR A 261 -0.75 -11.97 -5.80
C THR A 261 -0.40 -13.31 -5.17
N LEU A 262 -1.36 -14.24 -5.08
CA LEU A 262 -1.12 -15.59 -4.58
C LEU A 262 -0.09 -16.34 -5.40
N THR A 263 -0.26 -16.34 -6.72
CA THR A 263 0.63 -17.06 -7.66
C THR A 263 2.05 -16.49 -7.61
N VAL A 264 2.18 -15.16 -7.65
CA VAL A 264 3.50 -14.51 -7.56
C VAL A 264 4.16 -14.79 -6.22
N ARG A 265 3.41 -14.79 -5.12
CA ARG A 265 3.96 -15.10 -3.80
C ARG A 265 4.43 -16.55 -3.70
N GLU A 266 3.65 -17.51 -4.21
CA GLU A 266 4.06 -18.89 -4.23
C GLU A 266 5.32 -19.09 -5.10
N TYR A 267 5.37 -18.41 -6.22
CA TYR A 267 6.57 -18.34 -7.05
C TYR A 267 7.78 -17.79 -6.28
N CYS A 268 7.61 -16.67 -5.55
CA CYS A 268 8.65 -16.11 -4.70
C CYS A 268 9.14 -17.11 -3.65
N ASN A 269 8.23 -17.81 -2.97
CA ASN A 269 8.58 -18.82 -1.98
C ASN A 269 9.45 -19.93 -2.58
N ARG A 270 9.11 -20.43 -3.75
CA ARG A 270 9.86 -21.49 -4.43
C ARG A 270 11.22 -21.01 -4.94
N MET A 271 11.29 -19.77 -5.40
CA MET A 271 12.52 -19.17 -5.92
C MET A 271 13.43 -18.58 -4.84
N GLY A 272 12.98 -18.53 -3.58
CA GLY A 272 13.72 -17.94 -2.47
C GLY A 272 13.71 -16.41 -2.46
N TYR A 273 12.80 -15.76 -3.22
CA TYR A 273 12.63 -14.32 -3.18
C TYR A 273 11.76 -13.88 -2.00
N ALA A 274 12.12 -12.78 -1.36
CA ALA A 274 11.20 -12.09 -0.49
C ALA A 274 10.00 -11.58 -1.31
N PHE A 275 8.76 -11.74 -0.81
CA PHE A 275 7.60 -11.21 -1.52
C PHE A 275 7.70 -9.67 -1.61
N PRO A 276 7.80 -9.10 -2.81
CA PRO A 276 8.13 -7.69 -3.00
C PRO A 276 6.94 -6.76 -2.81
N HIS A 277 7.23 -5.47 -2.80
CA HIS A 277 6.20 -4.44 -2.92
C HIS A 277 5.46 -4.58 -4.26
N GLN A 278 4.13 -4.53 -4.19
CA GLN A 278 3.26 -4.60 -5.35
C GLN A 278 3.02 -3.21 -5.93
N THR A 279 3.14 -3.09 -7.25
CA THR A 279 2.85 -1.88 -8.02
C THR A 279 2.22 -2.24 -9.36
N GLY A 280 1.80 -1.26 -10.15
CA GLY A 280 1.20 -1.47 -11.47
C GLY A 280 0.65 -0.18 -12.08
N ASP A 281 0.20 -0.26 -13.31
CA ASP A 281 -0.50 0.84 -13.98
C ASP A 281 -1.98 0.89 -13.54
N ASN A 282 -2.46 2.07 -13.16
CA ASN A 282 -3.84 2.28 -12.70
C ASN A 282 -4.80 2.72 -13.80
N GLU A 283 -4.28 3.22 -14.92
CA GLU A 283 -5.06 3.77 -16.02
C GLU A 283 -4.47 3.34 -17.36
N GLY A 284 -5.22 2.53 -18.09
CA GLY A 284 -4.92 2.17 -19.46
C GLY A 284 -3.76 1.19 -19.64
N ARG A 285 -3.86 0.38 -20.67
CA ARG A 285 -2.93 -0.76 -20.96
C ARG A 285 -1.63 -0.34 -21.63
N ASN A 286 -1.16 0.88 -21.39
CA ASN A 286 0.05 1.41 -22.05
C ASN A 286 1.34 0.95 -21.38
N HIS A 287 1.27 0.32 -20.19
CA HIS A 287 2.42 -0.17 -19.44
C HIS A 287 3.53 0.90 -19.28
N VAL A 288 3.12 2.15 -19.09
CA VAL A 288 4.02 3.29 -18.93
C VAL A 288 4.82 3.17 -17.64
N TYR A 289 4.15 2.71 -16.58
CA TYR A 289 4.80 2.54 -15.30
C TYR A 289 5.77 1.34 -15.30
N LEU A 290 5.45 0.28 -16.04
CA LEU A 290 6.37 -0.84 -16.26
C LEU A 290 7.66 -0.37 -16.94
N GLU A 291 7.53 0.42 -18.01
CA GLU A 291 8.68 1.02 -18.69
C GLU A 291 9.49 1.93 -17.76
N TYR A 292 8.80 2.73 -16.95
CA TYR A 292 9.44 3.58 -15.94
C TYR A 292 10.25 2.74 -14.93
N LEU A 293 9.69 1.66 -14.39
CA LEU A 293 10.38 0.76 -13.45
C LEU A 293 11.66 0.19 -14.06
N ILE A 294 11.62 -0.26 -15.32
CA ILE A 294 12.78 -0.81 -16.03
C ILE A 294 13.88 0.25 -16.15
N LYS A 295 13.51 1.49 -16.51
CA LYS A 295 14.48 2.59 -16.74
C LYS A 295 15.08 3.18 -15.46
N GLN A 296 14.52 2.92 -14.28
CA GLN A 296 15.01 3.50 -13.03
C GLN A 296 16.40 3.01 -12.61
N GLY A 297 16.85 1.85 -13.10
CA GLY A 297 18.17 1.29 -12.79
C GLY A 297 18.33 0.80 -11.35
N ASN A 298 17.24 0.74 -10.57
CA ASN A 298 17.21 0.28 -9.19
C ASN A 298 16.31 -0.94 -8.97
N VAL A 299 15.92 -1.61 -10.06
CA VAL A 299 15.12 -2.83 -10.06
C VAL A 299 15.87 -3.88 -10.87
N ASP A 300 16.14 -5.02 -10.28
CA ASP A 300 16.82 -6.13 -10.93
C ASP A 300 15.83 -7.19 -11.45
N HIS A 301 14.71 -7.35 -10.72
CA HIS A 301 13.67 -8.32 -11.02
C HIS A 301 12.28 -7.70 -10.97
N ILE A 302 11.49 -7.89 -12.02
CA ILE A 302 10.07 -7.55 -12.04
C ILE A 302 9.28 -8.86 -12.17
N LEU A 303 8.45 -9.15 -11.17
CA LEU A 303 7.63 -10.35 -11.10
C LEU A 303 6.20 -10.01 -11.53
N MET A 304 5.72 -10.75 -12.51
CA MET A 304 4.37 -10.65 -13.08
C MET A 304 3.61 -11.95 -12.89
N PHE A 305 2.30 -11.88 -12.86
CA PHE A 305 1.45 -13.06 -12.81
C PHE A 305 1.70 -13.99 -14.00
N SER A 306 1.71 -13.44 -15.24
CA SER A 306 1.75 -14.21 -16.48
C SER A 306 2.41 -13.41 -17.61
N ILE A 307 2.87 -14.08 -18.65
CA ILE A 307 3.30 -13.45 -19.92
C ILE A 307 2.18 -12.57 -20.53
N PHE A 308 0.92 -12.84 -20.20
CA PHE A 308 -0.23 -12.04 -20.63
C PHE A 308 -0.37 -10.73 -19.85
N SER A 309 0.41 -10.51 -18.80
CA SER A 309 0.57 -9.22 -18.13
C SER A 309 1.40 -8.21 -18.94
N LEU A 310 2.04 -8.65 -20.03
CA LEU A 310 2.71 -7.78 -20.99
C LEU A 310 1.69 -7.13 -21.95
N PRO A 311 2.04 -6.00 -22.62
CA PRO A 311 1.17 -5.35 -23.59
C PRO A 311 0.60 -6.29 -24.63
N ASP A 312 -0.68 -6.12 -24.97
CA ASP A 312 -1.31 -6.88 -26.07
C ASP A 312 -0.79 -6.45 -27.44
N ASP A 313 -0.48 -5.15 -27.60
CA ASP A 313 0.15 -4.64 -28.79
C ASP A 313 1.55 -5.25 -28.96
N LYS A 314 1.81 -5.84 -30.13
CA LYS A 314 3.05 -6.59 -30.39
C LYS A 314 4.28 -5.69 -30.39
N GLU A 315 4.19 -4.53 -31.00
CA GLU A 315 5.32 -3.59 -31.10
C GLU A 315 5.67 -3.04 -29.72
N ARG A 316 4.65 -2.66 -28.96
CA ARG A 316 4.82 -2.19 -27.59
C ARG A 316 5.39 -3.27 -26.67
N ARG A 317 4.89 -4.48 -26.78
CA ARG A 317 5.38 -5.63 -26.00
C ARG A 317 6.83 -5.95 -26.31
N GLN A 318 7.19 -6.00 -27.60
CA GLN A 318 8.56 -6.23 -28.02
C GLN A 318 9.49 -5.13 -27.48
N HIS A 319 9.08 -3.87 -27.58
CA HIS A 319 9.83 -2.74 -27.01
C HIS A 319 10.08 -2.92 -25.50
N ILE A 320 9.06 -3.30 -24.71
CA ILE A 320 9.21 -3.52 -23.26
C ILE A 320 10.19 -4.66 -22.95
N MET A 321 10.09 -5.76 -23.70
CA MET A 321 10.95 -6.93 -23.51
C MET A 321 12.41 -6.62 -23.88
N GLU A 322 12.65 -5.93 -25.01
CA GLU A 322 13.98 -5.49 -25.43
C GLU A 322 14.57 -4.49 -24.42
N LEU A 323 13.77 -3.55 -23.95
CA LEU A 323 14.18 -2.60 -22.94
C LEU A 323 14.61 -3.29 -21.64
N ALA A 324 13.87 -4.31 -21.20
CA ALA A 324 14.23 -5.08 -20.02
C ALA A 324 15.59 -5.79 -20.19
N LEU A 325 15.86 -6.33 -21.37
CA LEU A 325 17.17 -6.95 -21.68
C LEU A 325 18.30 -5.91 -21.71
N ASP A 326 18.08 -4.74 -22.30
CA ASP A 326 19.05 -3.64 -22.38
C ASP A 326 19.44 -3.13 -21.00
N PHE A 327 18.48 -3.00 -20.11
CA PHE A 327 18.68 -2.56 -18.71
C PHE A 327 19.04 -3.72 -17.76
N ARG A 328 19.15 -4.96 -18.28
CA ARG A 328 19.44 -6.18 -17.51
C ARG A 328 18.42 -6.48 -16.40
N VAL A 329 17.20 -6.02 -16.57
CA VAL A 329 16.07 -6.32 -15.68
C VAL A 329 15.46 -7.66 -16.11
N LYS A 330 15.34 -8.60 -15.18
CA LYS A 330 14.70 -9.89 -15.43
C LYS A 330 13.19 -9.80 -15.24
N LEU A 331 12.41 -10.13 -16.27
CA LEU A 331 10.96 -10.23 -16.15
C LEU A 331 10.58 -11.68 -15.85
N HIS A 332 9.94 -11.90 -14.70
CA HIS A 332 9.48 -13.21 -14.25
C HIS A 332 7.98 -13.34 -14.48
N PHE A 333 7.56 -14.47 -15.01
CA PHE A 333 6.17 -14.82 -15.27
C PHE A 333 5.82 -16.03 -14.40
N ALA A 334 5.18 -15.75 -13.26
CA ALA A 334 5.01 -16.72 -12.19
C ALA A 334 4.14 -17.91 -12.57
N ASN A 335 3.08 -17.69 -13.38
CA ASN A 335 2.16 -18.72 -13.80
C ASN A 335 2.81 -19.69 -14.80
N GLU A 336 3.63 -19.20 -15.69
CA GLU A 336 4.36 -20.02 -16.69
C GLU A 336 5.71 -20.52 -16.15
N GLU A 337 6.12 -20.10 -14.96
CA GLU A 337 7.44 -20.39 -14.37
C GLU A 337 8.59 -20.02 -15.32
N PHE A 338 8.45 -18.91 -15.99
CA PHE A 338 9.34 -18.49 -17.07
C PHE A 338 10.01 -17.15 -16.74
N VAL A 339 11.25 -16.98 -17.20
CA VAL A 339 12.02 -15.74 -16.99
C VAL A 339 12.56 -15.23 -18.31
N LEU A 340 12.26 -13.98 -18.64
CA LEU A 340 12.91 -13.25 -19.72
C LEU A 340 14.23 -12.67 -19.20
N ASN A 341 15.35 -13.23 -19.63
CA ASN A 341 16.71 -12.78 -19.28
C ASN A 341 17.70 -12.91 -20.46
N SER A 342 17.20 -13.28 -21.64
CA SER A 342 18.00 -13.42 -22.86
C SER A 342 17.15 -13.24 -24.10
N GLN A 343 17.77 -12.97 -25.24
CA GLN A 343 17.10 -12.84 -26.54
C GLN A 343 16.33 -14.11 -26.94
N ASP A 344 16.87 -15.30 -26.67
CA ASP A 344 16.21 -16.58 -26.98
C ASP A 344 14.88 -16.75 -26.24
N ASN A 345 14.72 -16.09 -25.08
CA ASN A 345 13.49 -16.14 -24.30
C ASN A 345 12.39 -15.25 -24.89
N LEU A 346 12.75 -14.20 -25.61
CA LEU A 346 11.78 -13.29 -26.24
C LEU A 346 10.96 -14.04 -27.30
N ASP A 347 11.62 -14.80 -28.18
CA ASP A 347 10.95 -15.59 -29.23
C ASP A 347 10.01 -16.66 -28.65
N LYS A 348 10.38 -17.25 -27.51
CA LYS A 348 9.52 -18.21 -26.80
C LYS A 348 8.25 -17.57 -26.25
N ILE A 349 8.34 -16.36 -25.69
CA ILE A 349 7.17 -15.63 -25.21
C ILE A 349 6.20 -15.34 -26.37
N GLU A 350 6.72 -14.85 -27.50
CA GLU A 350 5.89 -14.57 -28.67
C GLU A 350 5.26 -15.86 -29.22
N TYR A 351 6.02 -16.95 -29.25
CA TYR A 351 5.48 -18.25 -29.69
C TYR A 351 4.31 -18.71 -28.79
N ILE A 352 4.47 -18.67 -27.47
CA ILE A 352 3.42 -19.10 -26.53
C ILE A 352 2.18 -18.20 -26.69
N ARG A 353 2.35 -16.88 -26.81
CA ARG A 353 1.22 -15.94 -26.97
C ARG A 353 0.46 -16.16 -28.27
N ASN A 354 1.17 -16.41 -29.38
CA ASN A 354 0.55 -16.68 -30.67
C ASN A 354 -0.19 -18.01 -30.66
N PHE A 355 0.38 -19.05 -30.04
CA PHE A 355 -0.27 -20.36 -29.91
C PHE A 355 -1.59 -20.31 -29.17
N THR A 356 -1.67 -19.52 -28.07
CA THR A 356 -2.90 -19.36 -27.30
C THR A 356 -3.90 -18.45 -27.98
N HIS A 357 -3.47 -17.51 -28.82
CA HIS A 357 -4.37 -16.66 -29.60
C HIS A 357 -5.18 -17.47 -30.61
N ASP A 358 -4.59 -18.47 -31.23
CA ASP A 358 -5.27 -19.37 -32.19
C ASP A 358 -6.37 -20.20 -31.51
N TRP A 359 -6.20 -20.54 -30.23
CA TRP A 359 -7.23 -21.25 -29.45
C TRP A 359 -8.42 -20.36 -29.05
N SER A 360 -8.21 -19.05 -28.85
CA SER A 360 -9.27 -18.10 -28.50
C SER A 360 -10.13 -17.67 -29.68
N ASN A 361 -9.66 -17.91 -30.92
CA ASN A 361 -10.39 -17.67 -32.18
C ASN A 361 -10.54 -18.98 -32.99
N PRO A 362 -11.38 -19.94 -32.55
CA PRO A 362 -11.61 -21.13 -33.33
C PRO A 362 -12.30 -20.72 -34.62
N THR A 363 -11.58 -20.77 -35.75
CA THR A 363 -12.18 -20.72 -37.06
C THR A 363 -13.21 -21.85 -37.16
N HIS A 364 -14.30 -21.65 -37.90
CA HIS A 364 -15.45 -22.56 -38.01
C HIS A 364 -15.06 -24.01 -38.43
N GLU A 365 -13.84 -24.24 -38.87
CA GLU A 365 -13.32 -25.54 -39.29
C GLU A 365 -12.91 -26.48 -38.13
N ASN A 366 -12.65 -25.97 -36.93
CA ASN A 366 -12.26 -26.79 -35.78
C ASN A 366 -13.41 -27.24 -34.85
N LYS A 367 -14.66 -26.96 -35.21
CA LYS A 367 -15.84 -27.41 -34.42
C LYS A 367 -16.15 -28.90 -34.48
N SER A 368 -15.43 -29.68 -35.29
CA SER A 368 -15.68 -31.13 -35.47
C SER A 368 -14.76 -32.03 -34.64
N MET A 369 -13.90 -31.47 -33.78
CA MET A 369 -12.91 -32.30 -33.00
C MET A 369 -13.15 -32.24 -31.48
N VAL A 370 -14.28 -31.78 -31.01
CA VAL A 370 -14.62 -31.87 -29.59
C VAL A 370 -15.96 -32.62 -29.46
N LEU A 371 -15.86 -33.91 -29.40
CA LEU A 371 -16.84 -34.82 -28.81
C LEU A 371 -16.07 -35.79 -27.92
#